data_7f1419e0ca0ec65ac7fd1169a6f2f3eb
#
_entry.id   7f1419e0ca0ec65ac7fd1169a6f2f3eb
#
_cell.length_a   1.000
_cell.length_b   1.000
_cell.length_c   1.000
_cell.angle_alpha   90.00
_cell.angle_beta   90.00
_cell.angle_gamma   90.00
#
_symmetry.space_group_name_H-M   'P 1'
#
loop_
_entity.id
_entity.type
_entity.pdbx_description
1 polymer ?
#
loop_
_entity_poly.entity_id
_entity_poly.type
_entity_poly.pdbx_seq_one_letter_code
_entity_poly.pdbx_strand_id
1 'polypeptide(L)'
;MNKKLNIIIFGDSIVSCSQLIKNKRWSYILKKKFKKKVNNISTKFKICSFNGATTKEAVNKIKFVLDTRKIDILILMFGINDSVYWMSGLGKPRVDIKDFKKNIIKLIKKAKKKCDPKIIFLTSHKFLQNRLEGNGKTHNHNYQNYRKEIFKISKSHKFEVIDIYKELNQYSPKNYCLALPDGLHLSNFGSLKYSQIVSKFIINKIFKKK
;
A
#
# COMPACT_ATOMS: atom_id res chain seq x y z
N MET A 1 23.64 -17.22 14.03
CA MET A 1 22.24 -17.57 13.72
C MET A 1 21.74 -16.78 12.49
N ASN A 2 21.20 -17.45 11.46
CA ASN A 2 20.59 -16.78 10.32
C ASN A 2 19.28 -16.10 10.75
N LYS A 3 19.23 -14.78 10.76
CA LYS A 3 18.03 -14.00 11.10
C LYS A 3 16.96 -14.21 10.01
N LYS A 4 15.75 -14.60 10.41
CA LYS A 4 14.59 -14.74 9.51
C LYS A 4 13.59 -13.62 9.76
N LEU A 5 13.19 -12.89 8.71
CA LEU A 5 12.17 -11.86 8.78
C LEU A 5 10.89 -12.30 8.08
N ASN A 6 9.77 -12.19 8.78
CA ASN A 6 8.44 -12.45 8.25
C ASN A 6 7.80 -11.11 7.87
N ILE A 7 7.53 -10.93 6.59
CA ILE A 7 7.01 -9.69 6.00
C ILE A 7 5.62 -9.98 5.47
N ILE A 8 4.63 -9.21 5.91
CA ILE A 8 3.28 -9.23 5.35
C ILE A 8 3.07 -7.96 4.54
N ILE A 9 2.53 -8.10 3.32
CA ILE A 9 2.02 -7.00 2.51
C ILE A 9 0.51 -7.13 2.48
N PHE A 10 -0.19 -6.09 2.95
CA PHE A 10 -1.65 -6.09 3.04
C PHE A 10 -2.22 -4.83 2.37
N GLY A 11 -3.11 -5.02 1.39
CA GLY A 11 -3.67 -3.89 0.64
C GLY A 11 -4.78 -4.25 -0.34
N ASP A 12 -5.04 -3.33 -1.23
CA ASP A 12 -6.07 -3.37 -2.25
C ASP A 12 -5.59 -3.93 -3.60
N SER A 13 -6.23 -3.53 -4.72
CA SER A 13 -5.89 -3.97 -6.07
C SER A 13 -4.50 -3.55 -6.53
N ILE A 14 -3.94 -2.47 -6.00
CA ILE A 14 -2.58 -2.05 -6.34
C ILE A 14 -1.54 -3.01 -5.74
N VAL A 15 -1.83 -3.60 -4.58
CA VAL A 15 -1.01 -4.69 -4.03
C VAL A 15 -1.22 -5.99 -4.80
N SER A 16 -2.46 -6.29 -5.18
CA SER A 16 -2.81 -7.46 -5.99
C SER A 16 -2.11 -7.46 -7.34
N CYS A 17 -2.15 -6.33 -8.04
CA CYS A 17 -1.70 -6.19 -9.43
C CYS A 17 -2.22 -7.34 -10.32
N SER A 18 -3.49 -7.77 -10.12
CA SER A 18 -4.06 -8.96 -10.77
C SER A 18 -4.12 -8.86 -12.29
N GLN A 19 -4.13 -7.64 -12.84
CA GLN A 19 -4.05 -7.35 -14.28
C GLN A 19 -2.72 -7.74 -14.92
N LEU A 20 -1.67 -7.93 -14.10
CA LEU A 20 -0.35 -8.37 -14.57
C LEU A 20 -0.15 -9.86 -14.28
N ILE A 21 0.62 -10.53 -15.14
CA ILE A 21 1.07 -11.90 -14.86
C ILE A 21 1.90 -11.92 -13.56
N LYS A 22 1.83 -12.99 -12.81
CA LYS A 22 2.32 -13.08 -11.44
C LYS A 22 3.77 -12.61 -11.24
N ASN A 23 4.68 -12.98 -12.12
CA ASN A 23 6.08 -12.61 -12.04
C ASN A 23 6.39 -11.13 -12.36
N LYS A 24 5.41 -10.39 -12.91
CA LYS A 24 5.47 -8.95 -13.18
C LYS A 24 4.83 -8.10 -12.08
N ARG A 25 4.16 -8.69 -11.09
CA ARG A 25 3.55 -7.98 -9.96
C ARG A 25 4.61 -7.51 -8.99
N TRP A 26 4.57 -6.24 -8.58
CA TRP A 26 5.61 -5.63 -7.74
C TRP A 26 5.88 -6.38 -6.43
N SER A 27 4.85 -6.88 -5.79
CA SER A 27 4.96 -7.64 -4.55
C SER A 27 5.67 -8.98 -4.74
N TYR A 28 5.51 -9.62 -5.91
CA TYR A 28 6.23 -10.84 -6.28
C TYR A 28 7.67 -10.56 -6.74
N ILE A 29 7.90 -9.45 -7.48
CA ILE A 29 9.26 -9.01 -7.83
C ILE A 29 10.03 -8.72 -6.54
N LEU A 30 9.43 -8.02 -5.59
CA LEU A 30 10.00 -7.74 -4.27
C LEU A 30 10.33 -9.05 -3.52
N LYS A 31 9.37 -9.98 -3.44
CA LYS A 31 9.57 -11.31 -2.84
C LYS A 31 10.73 -12.07 -3.49
N LYS A 32 10.84 -12.07 -4.83
CA LYS A 32 11.93 -12.72 -5.56
C LYS A 32 13.28 -12.09 -5.24
N LYS A 33 13.36 -10.75 -5.19
CA LYS A 33 14.56 -9.99 -4.85
C LYS A 33 15.09 -10.35 -3.46
N PHE A 34 14.21 -10.48 -2.48
CA PHE A 34 14.57 -10.84 -1.11
C PHE A 34 14.67 -12.35 -0.84
N LYS A 35 14.42 -13.21 -1.84
CA LYS A 35 14.65 -14.66 -1.73
C LYS A 35 16.15 -14.99 -1.65
N LYS A 36 16.99 -14.20 -2.34
CA LYS A 36 18.43 -14.22 -2.14
C LYS A 36 18.74 -13.58 -0.80
N LYS A 37 19.56 -14.20 0.04
CA LYS A 37 19.97 -13.66 1.33
C LYS A 37 20.52 -12.24 1.14
N VAL A 38 19.98 -11.28 1.86
CA VAL A 38 20.51 -9.92 1.94
C VAL A 38 21.17 -9.80 3.32
N ASN A 39 22.48 -9.64 3.38
CA ASN A 39 23.24 -9.55 4.64
C ASN A 39 22.95 -10.72 5.62
N ASN A 40 22.98 -11.97 5.13
CA ASN A 40 22.69 -13.19 5.91
C ASN A 40 21.28 -13.26 6.53
N ILE A 41 20.35 -12.42 6.07
CA ILE A 41 18.96 -12.43 6.51
C ILE A 41 18.10 -13.16 5.46
N SER A 42 17.38 -14.20 5.90
CA SER A 42 16.35 -14.85 5.08
C SER A 42 15.00 -14.15 5.28
N THR A 43 14.15 -14.12 4.26
CA THR A 43 12.85 -13.45 4.34
C THR A 43 11.72 -14.38 3.92
N LYS A 44 10.59 -14.32 4.64
CA LYS A 44 9.33 -14.97 4.26
C LYS A 44 8.28 -13.89 3.99
N PHE A 45 7.66 -13.92 2.81
CA PHE A 45 6.61 -12.98 2.42
C PHE A 45 5.23 -13.66 2.39
N LYS A 46 4.24 -13.02 3.02
CA LYS A 46 2.80 -13.28 2.85
C LYS A 46 2.19 -12.06 2.18
N ILE A 47 1.54 -12.24 1.04
CA ILE A 47 0.87 -11.16 0.29
C ILE A 47 -0.63 -11.39 0.47
N CYS A 48 -1.30 -10.42 1.07
CA CYS A 48 -2.74 -10.42 1.32
C CYS A 48 -3.33 -9.18 0.62
N SER A 49 -4.08 -9.39 -0.45
CA SER A 49 -4.65 -8.31 -1.23
C SER A 49 -6.08 -8.60 -1.60
N PHE A 50 -6.92 -7.56 -1.59
CA PHE A 50 -8.34 -7.66 -1.88
C PHE A 50 -8.72 -6.53 -2.81
N ASN A 51 -9.09 -6.87 -4.05
CA ASN A 51 -9.44 -5.88 -5.08
C ASN A 51 -10.62 -5.02 -4.63
N GLY A 52 -10.50 -3.71 -4.84
CA GLY A 52 -11.53 -2.76 -4.46
C GLY A 52 -11.69 -2.53 -2.95
N ALA A 53 -10.87 -3.17 -2.09
CA ALA A 53 -11.03 -3.04 -0.65
C ALA A 53 -10.72 -1.63 -0.14
N THR A 54 -11.59 -1.16 0.74
CA THR A 54 -11.40 0.05 1.55
C THR A 54 -10.78 -0.32 2.91
N THR A 55 -10.45 0.69 3.71
CA THR A 55 -9.99 0.47 5.08
C THR A 55 -11.07 -0.18 5.98
N LYS A 56 -12.37 -0.03 5.66
CA LYS A 56 -13.45 -0.71 6.36
C LYS A 56 -13.36 -2.22 6.19
N GLU A 57 -13.22 -2.70 4.94
CA GLU A 57 -13.00 -4.13 4.66
C GLU A 57 -11.68 -4.62 5.23
N ALA A 58 -10.63 -3.79 5.19
CA ALA A 58 -9.33 -4.13 5.77
C ALA A 58 -9.43 -4.42 7.28
N VAL A 59 -10.18 -3.61 8.05
CA VAL A 59 -10.41 -3.83 9.49
C VAL A 59 -11.11 -5.15 9.77
N ASN A 60 -12.03 -5.58 8.89
CA ASN A 60 -12.73 -6.85 9.04
C ASN A 60 -11.82 -8.05 8.73
N LYS A 61 -10.91 -7.88 7.76
CA LYS A 61 -10.01 -8.95 7.27
C LYS A 61 -8.70 -9.06 8.06
N ILE A 62 -8.32 -8.08 8.87
CA ILE A 62 -7.00 -8.04 9.54
C ILE A 62 -6.73 -9.26 10.41
N LYS A 63 -7.74 -9.89 11.01
CA LYS A 63 -7.59 -11.11 11.79
C LYS A 63 -6.93 -12.24 10.98
N PHE A 64 -7.43 -12.48 9.77
CA PHE A 64 -6.89 -13.51 8.85
C PHE A 64 -5.50 -13.14 8.31
N VAL A 65 -5.24 -11.84 8.15
CA VAL A 65 -3.93 -11.35 7.71
C VAL A 65 -2.88 -11.61 8.77
N LEU A 66 -3.22 -11.34 10.04
CA LEU A 66 -2.34 -11.49 11.20
C LEU A 66 -2.32 -12.92 11.75
N ASP A 67 -2.98 -13.89 11.10
CA ASP A 67 -2.97 -15.29 11.51
C ASP A 67 -1.61 -15.95 11.17
N THR A 68 -0.61 -15.56 11.93
CA THR A 68 0.75 -16.12 11.90
C THR A 68 1.38 -15.97 13.29
N ARG A 69 2.36 -16.82 13.61
CA ARG A 69 3.05 -16.79 14.91
C ARG A 69 3.88 -15.52 15.11
N LYS A 70 4.50 -15.02 14.03
CA LYS A 70 5.40 -13.85 14.09
C LYS A 70 5.30 -13.01 12.83
N ILE A 71 5.25 -11.69 13.01
CA ILE A 71 5.31 -10.71 11.95
C ILE A 71 6.35 -9.67 12.35
N ASP A 72 7.41 -9.54 11.56
CA ASP A 72 8.47 -8.56 11.82
C ASP A 72 8.18 -7.23 11.13
N ILE A 73 7.57 -7.29 9.91
CA ILE A 73 7.22 -6.11 9.13
C ILE A 73 5.81 -6.28 8.56
N LEU A 74 4.96 -5.28 8.78
CA LEU A 74 3.65 -5.16 8.16
C LEU A 74 3.64 -3.96 7.22
N ILE A 75 3.49 -4.22 5.92
CA ILE A 75 3.34 -3.20 4.88
C ILE A 75 1.87 -3.05 4.58
N LEU A 76 1.32 -1.85 4.76
CA LEU A 76 -0.08 -1.50 4.50
C LEU A 76 -0.18 -0.59 3.27
N MET A 77 -1.21 -0.79 2.45
CA MET A 77 -1.52 0.09 1.31
C MET A 77 -3.03 0.14 1.09
N PHE A 78 -3.65 1.26 1.46
CA PHE A 78 -5.08 1.55 1.33
C PHE A 78 -5.30 3.05 1.13
N GLY A 79 -6.52 3.44 0.80
CA GLY A 79 -6.94 4.82 0.71
C GLY A 79 -7.41 5.23 -0.69
N ILE A 80 -6.98 4.53 -1.75
CA ILE A 80 -7.47 4.79 -3.10
C ILE A 80 -8.98 4.56 -3.15
N ASN A 81 -9.43 3.37 -2.75
CA ASN A 81 -10.84 3.01 -2.79
C ASN A 81 -11.67 3.80 -1.77
N ASP A 82 -11.08 4.16 -0.63
CA ASP A 82 -11.75 5.00 0.38
C ASP A 82 -12.11 6.37 -0.18
N SER A 83 -11.23 6.95 -1.00
CA SER A 83 -11.34 8.30 -1.54
C SER A 83 -12.24 8.44 -2.78
N VAL A 84 -12.82 7.35 -3.28
CA VAL A 84 -13.74 7.36 -4.44
C VAL A 84 -15.08 7.95 -4.07
N TYR A 85 -15.55 8.92 -4.86
CA TYR A 85 -16.89 9.50 -4.80
C TYR A 85 -17.69 9.00 -6.00
N TRP A 86 -18.52 8.01 -5.81
CA TRP A 86 -19.35 7.50 -6.89
C TRP A 86 -20.42 8.50 -7.31
N MET A 87 -20.78 8.52 -8.59
CA MET A 87 -21.82 9.42 -9.12
C MET A 87 -23.15 9.24 -8.39
N SER A 88 -23.50 8.02 -8.00
CA SER A 88 -24.70 7.68 -7.24
C SER A 88 -24.57 7.93 -5.74
N GLY A 89 -23.40 8.33 -5.25
CA GLY A 89 -23.08 8.41 -3.82
C GLY A 89 -23.42 9.73 -3.14
N LEU A 90 -24.26 10.58 -3.75
CA LEU A 90 -24.70 11.87 -3.17
C LEU A 90 -23.53 12.75 -2.68
N GLY A 91 -22.41 12.74 -3.39
CA GLY A 91 -21.22 13.51 -3.03
C GLY A 91 -20.46 13.01 -1.80
N LYS A 92 -20.71 11.76 -1.34
CA LYS A 92 -19.99 11.14 -0.23
C LYS A 92 -18.92 10.18 -0.74
N PRO A 93 -17.74 10.13 -0.09
CA PRO A 93 -16.72 9.12 -0.41
C PRO A 93 -17.17 7.74 0.09
N ARG A 94 -16.56 6.66 -0.43
CA ARG A 94 -16.82 5.29 0.05
C ARG A 94 -16.51 5.11 1.54
N VAL A 95 -15.48 5.80 2.04
CA VAL A 95 -15.17 5.91 3.47
C VAL A 95 -14.76 7.35 3.74
N ASP A 96 -15.47 8.05 4.61
CA ASP A 96 -15.11 9.42 4.93
C ASP A 96 -13.76 9.51 5.67
N ILE A 97 -13.15 10.70 5.67
CA ILE A 97 -11.80 10.90 6.18
C ILE A 97 -11.68 10.60 7.69
N LYS A 98 -12.76 10.81 8.47
CA LYS A 98 -12.78 10.53 9.91
C LYS A 98 -12.75 9.03 10.15
N ASP A 99 -13.57 8.29 9.41
CA ASP A 99 -13.62 6.83 9.52
C ASP A 99 -12.37 6.16 8.90
N PHE A 100 -11.83 6.70 7.81
CA PHE A 100 -10.53 6.29 7.29
C PHE A 100 -9.45 6.36 8.37
N LYS A 101 -9.35 7.51 9.06
CA LYS A 101 -8.43 7.68 10.20
C LYS A 101 -8.66 6.64 11.29
N LYS A 102 -9.91 6.46 11.74
CA LYS A 102 -10.28 5.46 12.76
C LYS A 102 -9.88 4.04 12.32
N ASN A 103 -10.11 3.71 11.05
CA ASN A 103 -9.81 2.39 10.51
C ASN A 103 -8.30 2.12 10.46
N ILE A 104 -7.50 3.07 9.98
CA ILE A 104 -6.02 2.95 10.01
C ILE A 104 -5.52 2.75 11.44
N ILE A 105 -6.01 3.53 12.41
CA ILE A 105 -5.63 3.39 13.80
C ILE A 105 -6.02 2.01 14.36
N LYS A 106 -7.22 1.50 14.01
CA LYS A 106 -7.65 0.14 14.39
C LYS A 106 -6.73 -0.93 13.82
N LEU A 107 -6.33 -0.81 12.55
CA LEU A 107 -5.40 -1.74 11.92
C LEU A 107 -4.05 -1.77 12.66
N ILE A 108 -3.50 -0.59 12.95
CA ILE A 108 -2.24 -0.44 13.68
C ILE A 108 -2.33 -1.05 15.08
N LYS A 109 -3.38 -0.72 15.85
CA LYS A 109 -3.60 -1.25 17.20
C LYS A 109 -3.73 -2.77 17.21
N LYS A 110 -4.49 -3.35 16.25
CA LYS A 110 -4.63 -4.81 16.13
C LYS A 110 -3.30 -5.49 15.79
N ALA A 111 -2.50 -4.90 14.89
CA ALA A 111 -1.20 -5.42 14.53
C ALA A 111 -0.22 -5.38 15.71
N LYS A 112 -0.13 -4.24 16.40
CA LYS A 112 0.74 -4.07 17.58
C LYS A 112 0.36 -5.02 18.73
N LYS A 113 -0.93 -5.16 19.01
CA LYS A 113 -1.41 -6.12 20.03
C LYS A 113 -1.03 -7.56 19.71
N LYS A 114 -1.00 -7.96 18.42
CA LYS A 114 -0.72 -9.36 18.02
C LYS A 114 0.76 -9.71 18.04
N CYS A 115 1.62 -8.88 17.43
CA CYS A 115 3.04 -9.19 17.19
C CYS A 115 3.96 -7.96 17.28
N ASP A 116 3.42 -6.77 17.47
CA ASP A 116 4.13 -5.48 17.43
C ASP A 116 5.12 -5.34 16.23
N PRO A 117 4.67 -5.55 14.98
CA PRO A 117 5.54 -5.48 13.83
C PRO A 117 5.99 -4.05 13.56
N LYS A 118 7.13 -3.89 12.89
CA LYS A 118 7.44 -2.61 12.25
C LYS A 118 6.41 -2.34 11.15
N ILE A 119 5.65 -1.25 11.29
CA ILE A 119 4.61 -0.85 10.34
C ILE A 119 5.20 0.11 9.30
N ILE A 120 4.92 -0.15 8.03
CA ILE A 120 5.25 0.69 6.89
C ILE A 120 3.96 0.91 6.10
N PHE A 121 3.60 2.16 5.85
CA PHE A 121 2.46 2.48 5.01
C PHE A 121 2.95 2.97 3.64
N LEU A 122 2.39 2.42 2.55
CA LEU A 122 2.64 2.92 1.20
C LEU A 122 1.52 3.87 0.80
N THR A 123 1.85 5.08 0.37
CA THR A 123 0.87 5.90 -0.35
C THR A 123 0.69 5.35 -1.76
N SER A 124 -0.39 5.75 -2.46
CA SER A 124 -0.53 5.42 -3.86
C SER A 124 0.20 6.42 -4.76
N HIS A 125 0.24 6.11 -6.05
CA HIS A 125 0.75 6.97 -7.10
C HIS A 125 -0.31 7.96 -7.60
N LYS A 126 0.07 8.90 -8.47
CA LYS A 126 -0.87 9.75 -9.23
C LYS A 126 -1.49 8.93 -10.36
N PHE A 127 -2.81 9.04 -10.53
CA PHE A 127 -3.55 8.29 -11.55
C PHE A 127 -3.53 9.02 -12.89
N LEU A 128 -3.60 8.25 -13.98
CA LEU A 128 -3.79 8.79 -15.32
C LEU A 128 -5.23 9.25 -15.56
N GLN A 129 -6.20 8.58 -14.90
CA GLN A 129 -7.60 8.99 -14.95
C GLN A 129 -7.78 10.42 -14.45
N ASN A 130 -8.54 11.22 -15.22
CA ASN A 130 -8.81 12.61 -14.90
C ASN A 130 -10.33 12.95 -14.96
N ARG A 131 -11.19 11.92 -14.99
CA ARG A 131 -12.65 12.13 -14.94
C ARG A 131 -13.06 12.70 -13.59
N LEU A 132 -14.10 13.51 -13.62
CA LEU A 132 -14.75 14.01 -12.40
C LEU A 132 -15.57 12.89 -11.73
N GLU A 133 -15.54 12.86 -10.42
CA GLU A 133 -16.32 11.96 -9.58
C GLU A 133 -17.59 12.67 -9.07
N GLY A 134 -18.42 11.99 -8.31
CA GLY A 134 -19.73 12.48 -7.84
C GLY A 134 -19.70 13.77 -7.00
N ASN A 135 -18.53 14.23 -6.58
CA ASN A 135 -18.35 15.52 -5.89
C ASN A 135 -17.75 16.61 -6.81
N GLY A 136 -17.73 16.41 -8.13
CA GLY A 136 -17.19 17.36 -9.10
C GLY A 136 -15.66 17.53 -9.08
N LYS A 137 -14.92 16.64 -8.42
CA LYS A 137 -13.46 16.66 -8.35
C LYS A 137 -12.87 15.38 -8.95
N THR A 138 -11.61 15.44 -9.39
CA THR A 138 -10.92 14.25 -9.87
C THR A 138 -10.56 13.32 -8.72
N HIS A 139 -10.44 12.01 -9.00
CA HIS A 139 -9.97 11.03 -8.02
C HIS A 139 -8.58 11.41 -7.45
N ASN A 140 -7.68 11.91 -8.29
CA ASN A 140 -6.37 12.42 -7.83
C ASN A 140 -6.52 13.53 -6.78
N HIS A 141 -7.45 14.47 -6.98
CA HIS A 141 -7.72 15.54 -6.01
C HIS A 141 -8.26 14.95 -4.70
N ASN A 142 -9.24 14.07 -4.78
CA ASN A 142 -9.88 13.45 -3.62
C ASN A 142 -8.86 12.65 -2.79
N TYR A 143 -8.01 11.85 -3.46
CA TYR A 143 -7.00 11.04 -2.79
C TYR A 143 -5.96 11.85 -2.00
N GLN A 144 -5.66 13.10 -2.39
CA GLN A 144 -4.67 13.92 -1.67
C GLN A 144 -5.03 14.15 -0.20
N ASN A 145 -6.32 14.24 0.13
CA ASN A 145 -6.76 14.40 1.53
C ASN A 145 -6.44 13.14 2.36
N TYR A 146 -6.67 11.95 1.78
CA TYR A 146 -6.35 10.67 2.42
C TYR A 146 -4.83 10.49 2.56
N ARG A 147 -4.07 10.85 1.54
CA ARG A 147 -2.61 10.85 1.59
C ARG A 147 -2.08 11.77 2.70
N LYS A 148 -2.58 13.00 2.82
CA LYS A 148 -2.21 13.92 3.91
C LYS A 148 -2.53 13.33 5.28
N GLU A 149 -3.69 12.67 5.41
CA GLU A 149 -4.09 12.06 6.68
C GLU A 149 -3.20 10.87 7.07
N ILE A 150 -2.72 10.06 6.11
CA ILE A 150 -1.73 9.01 6.37
C ILE A 150 -0.47 9.58 7.06
N PHE A 151 0.05 10.71 6.58
CA PHE A 151 1.21 11.36 7.21
C PHE A 151 0.92 11.88 8.62
N LYS A 152 -0.28 12.45 8.85
CA LYS A 152 -0.67 12.89 10.21
C LYS A 152 -0.73 11.71 11.17
N ILE A 153 -1.36 10.60 10.75
CA ILE A 153 -1.47 9.39 11.56
C ILE A 153 -0.08 8.79 11.80
N SER A 154 0.82 8.81 10.79
CA SER A 154 2.16 8.25 10.92
C SER A 154 2.99 8.94 11.99
N LYS A 155 2.88 10.27 12.10
CA LYS A 155 3.55 11.06 13.14
C LYS A 155 3.04 10.69 14.53
N SER A 156 1.71 10.65 14.72
CA SER A 156 1.09 10.39 16.03
C SER A 156 1.21 8.93 16.49
N HIS A 157 1.31 7.97 15.56
CA HIS A 157 1.40 6.53 15.87
C HIS A 157 2.76 5.91 15.58
N LYS A 158 3.76 6.73 15.22
CA LYS A 158 5.17 6.36 15.05
C LYS A 158 5.37 5.17 14.09
N PHE A 159 4.89 5.30 12.84
CA PHE A 159 5.19 4.34 11.77
C PHE A 159 5.79 5.02 10.55
N GLU A 160 6.47 4.24 9.71
CA GLU A 160 7.13 4.75 8.51
C GLU A 160 6.16 4.88 7.35
N VAL A 161 6.34 5.89 6.51
CA VAL A 161 5.60 6.06 5.25
C VAL A 161 6.56 6.06 4.08
N ILE A 162 6.27 5.25 3.06
CA ILE A 162 6.90 5.35 1.75
C ILE A 162 5.95 6.14 0.85
N ASP A 163 6.34 7.35 0.51
CA ASP A 163 5.54 8.23 -0.31
C ASP A 163 5.72 7.92 -1.80
N ILE A 164 5.04 6.88 -2.28
CA ILE A 164 5.07 6.47 -3.69
C ILE A 164 4.63 7.59 -4.62
N TYR A 165 3.67 8.42 -4.19
CA TYR A 165 3.21 9.56 -4.97
C TYR A 165 4.37 10.51 -5.30
N LYS A 166 5.20 10.82 -4.31
CA LYS A 166 6.39 11.67 -4.47
C LYS A 166 7.50 10.98 -5.26
N GLU A 167 7.78 9.71 -4.95
CA GLU A 167 8.84 8.94 -5.61
C GLU A 167 8.62 8.77 -7.12
N LEU A 168 7.34 8.67 -7.55
CA LEU A 168 7.01 8.56 -8.97
C LEU A 168 6.76 9.88 -9.68
N ASN A 169 6.83 11.03 -8.98
CA ASN A 169 6.54 12.34 -9.57
C ASN A 169 7.49 12.72 -10.71
N GLN A 170 8.67 12.12 -10.80
CA GLN A 170 9.61 12.29 -11.90
C GLN A 170 9.17 11.59 -13.21
N TYR A 171 8.14 10.75 -13.16
CA TYR A 171 7.60 10.03 -14.31
C TYR A 171 6.19 10.50 -14.63
N SER A 172 5.83 10.53 -15.92
CA SER A 172 4.43 10.73 -16.32
C SER A 172 3.56 9.54 -15.89
N PRO A 173 2.31 9.78 -15.43
CA PRO A 173 1.36 8.71 -15.15
C PRO A 173 1.14 7.73 -16.33
N LYS A 174 1.27 8.19 -17.57
CA LYS A 174 1.23 7.33 -18.77
C LYS A 174 2.26 6.22 -18.77
N ASN A 175 3.39 6.39 -18.07
CA ASN A 175 4.45 5.38 -18.03
C ASN A 175 4.13 4.26 -17.04
N TYR A 176 3.57 4.61 -15.87
CA TYR A 176 3.42 3.65 -14.77
C TYR A 176 1.98 3.19 -14.51
N CYS A 177 0.97 3.84 -15.09
CA CYS A 177 -0.41 3.35 -15.12
C CYS A 177 -0.67 2.54 -16.37
N LEU A 178 -1.71 1.71 -16.34
CA LEU A 178 -2.32 1.17 -17.55
C LEU A 178 -2.93 2.31 -18.38
N ALA A 179 -3.07 2.08 -19.69
CA ALA A 179 -3.76 3.00 -20.57
C ALA A 179 -5.23 3.19 -20.16
N LEU A 180 -5.84 4.28 -20.63
CA LEU A 180 -7.28 4.48 -20.49
C LEU A 180 -8.04 3.36 -21.25
N PRO A 181 -9.21 2.95 -20.78
CA PRO A 181 -10.03 3.59 -19.75
C PRO A 181 -9.63 3.29 -18.31
N ASP A 182 -8.71 2.35 -18.02
CA ASP A 182 -8.30 2.04 -16.65
C ASP A 182 -7.60 3.24 -15.98
N GLY A 183 -6.43 3.60 -16.44
CA GLY A 183 -5.65 4.76 -15.96
C GLY A 183 -5.35 4.81 -14.46
N LEU A 184 -5.68 3.76 -13.72
CA LEU A 184 -5.51 3.65 -12.26
C LEU A 184 -4.47 2.58 -11.90
N HIS A 185 -4.62 1.37 -12.46
CA HIS A 185 -3.77 0.24 -12.11
C HIS A 185 -2.39 0.33 -12.75
N LEU A 186 -1.43 -0.39 -12.17
CA LEU A 186 -0.04 -0.32 -12.60
C LEU A 186 0.20 -1.04 -13.93
N SER A 187 1.01 -0.42 -14.79
CA SER A 187 1.68 -1.06 -15.91
C SER A 187 2.85 -1.94 -15.41
N ASN A 188 3.48 -2.70 -16.33
CA ASN A 188 4.72 -3.44 -16.01
C ASN A 188 5.82 -2.51 -15.48
N PHE A 189 5.99 -1.32 -16.08
CA PHE A 189 6.96 -0.32 -15.64
C PHE A 189 6.63 0.18 -14.23
N GLY A 190 5.37 0.56 -13.97
CA GLY A 190 4.92 1.01 -12.65
C GLY A 190 5.15 -0.05 -11.57
N SER A 191 4.81 -1.29 -11.88
CA SER A 191 5.04 -2.43 -10.99
C SER A 191 6.51 -2.62 -10.66
N LEU A 192 7.41 -2.54 -11.65
CA LEU A 192 8.86 -2.61 -11.43
C LEU A 192 9.35 -1.47 -10.53
N LYS A 193 8.90 -0.23 -10.79
CA LYS A 193 9.28 0.96 -9.99
C LYS A 193 8.81 0.83 -8.54
N TYR A 194 7.58 0.37 -8.29
CA TYR A 194 7.12 0.08 -6.93
C TYR A 194 8.04 -0.89 -6.20
N SER A 195 8.39 -2.00 -6.86
CA SER A 195 9.33 -2.97 -6.28
C SER A 195 10.70 -2.37 -5.96
N GLN A 196 11.23 -1.49 -6.83
CA GLN A 196 12.51 -0.82 -6.63
C GLN A 196 12.47 0.12 -5.44
N ILE A 197 11.45 0.99 -5.36
CA ILE A 197 11.27 1.98 -4.29
C ILE A 197 11.14 1.26 -2.94
N VAL A 198 10.23 0.29 -2.84
CA VAL A 198 9.98 -0.44 -1.60
C VAL A 198 11.22 -1.25 -1.17
N SER A 199 11.92 -1.89 -2.11
CA SER A 199 13.14 -2.64 -1.79
C SER A 199 14.26 -1.74 -1.29
N LYS A 200 14.47 -0.57 -1.92
CA LYS A 200 15.48 0.42 -1.50
C LYS A 200 15.23 0.89 -0.06
N PHE A 201 13.96 1.19 0.25
CA PHE A 201 13.57 1.60 1.60
C PHE A 201 13.84 0.50 2.64
N ILE A 202 13.39 -0.73 2.37
CA ILE A 202 13.58 -1.87 3.30
C ILE A 202 15.07 -2.12 3.52
N ILE A 203 15.89 -2.12 2.46
CA ILE A 203 17.34 -2.34 2.57
C ILE A 203 17.97 -1.25 3.43
N ASN A 204 17.69 0.02 3.15
CA ASN A 204 18.34 1.13 3.84
C ASN A 204 17.90 1.28 5.30
N LYS A 205 16.62 1.09 5.58
CA LYS A 205 16.04 1.37 6.93
C LYS A 205 16.01 0.17 7.87
N ILE A 206 16.09 -1.04 7.33
CA ILE A 206 15.89 -2.27 8.11
C ILE A 206 17.14 -3.14 8.11
N PHE A 207 17.83 -3.26 6.96
CA PHE A 207 19.00 -4.12 6.86
C PHE A 207 20.32 -3.41 7.13
N LYS A 208 20.41 -2.07 6.91
CA LYS A 208 21.63 -1.27 7.15
C LYS A 208 21.70 -0.60 8.53
N LYS A 209 20.66 -0.68 9.36
CA LYS A 209 20.77 -0.28 10.77
C LYS A 209 21.48 -1.39 11.56
N LYS A 210 22.78 -1.42 11.48
CA LYS A 210 23.71 -1.92 12.48
C LYS A 210 24.60 -0.78 12.92
#